data_4e2e72ab7da7e9f8caebb1472a40b331
#
_entry.id   4e2e72ab7da7e9f8caebb1472a40b331
#
_cell.length_a   1.000
_cell.length_b   1.000
_cell.length_c   1.000
_cell.angle_alpha   90.00
_cell.angle_beta   90.00
_cell.angle_gamma   90.00
#
_symmetry.space_group_name_H-M   'P 1'
#
loop_
_entity.id
_entity.type
_entity.pdbx_description
1 polymer ?
#
loop_
_entity_poly.entity_id
_entity_poly.type
_entity_poly.pdbx_seq_one_letter_code
_entity_poly.pdbx_strand_id
1 'polypeptide(L)'
;MRDIPVDLILDLNSEDETGLPWGFVDEAADRSLIQEGARIVVGSGTARAVAQVADVEAGIVHVRPLPGPVSRHRHLLGHDVA
;
A
#
# COMPACT_ATOMS: atom_id res chain seq x y z
N MET A 1 10.06 20.15 1.39
CA MET A 1 10.16 18.71 1.09
C MET A 1 8.82 18.20 0.62
N ARG A 2 8.84 17.36 -0.39
CA ARG A 2 7.60 16.83 -0.96
C ARG A 2 7.25 15.50 -0.31
N ASP A 3 5.99 15.35 0.07
CA ASP A 3 5.50 14.09 0.60
C ASP A 3 5.37 13.05 -0.52
N ILE A 4 5.64 11.79 -0.18
CA ILE A 4 5.41 10.69 -1.11
C ILE A 4 3.91 10.39 -1.09
N PRO A 5 3.25 10.37 -2.25
CA PRO A 5 1.81 10.13 -2.27
C PRO A 5 1.47 8.71 -1.84
N VAL A 6 0.33 8.56 -1.20
CA VAL A 6 -0.20 7.26 -0.81
C VAL A 6 -1.00 6.70 -1.98
N ASP A 7 -0.67 5.48 -2.39
CA ASP A 7 -1.36 4.81 -3.49
C ASP A 7 -2.66 4.16 -3.03
N LEU A 8 -2.70 3.69 -1.79
CA LEU A 8 -3.89 3.06 -1.22
C LEU A 8 -4.03 3.49 0.23
N ILE A 9 -5.15 4.12 0.54
CA ILE A 9 -5.44 4.54 1.92
C ILE A 9 -5.94 3.34 2.70
N LEU A 10 -5.27 3.03 3.80
CA LEU A 10 -5.71 2.00 4.72
C LEU A 10 -5.08 2.23 6.10
N ASP A 11 -5.64 1.58 7.11
CA ASP A 11 -5.09 1.61 8.45
C ASP A 11 -4.11 0.44 8.59
N LEU A 12 -2.83 0.77 8.74
CA LEU A 12 -1.79 -0.25 8.87
C LEU A 12 -1.95 -1.11 10.12
N ASN A 13 -2.76 -0.68 11.07
CA ASN A 13 -3.05 -1.46 12.26
C ASN A 13 -4.28 -2.36 12.11
N SER A 14 -5.01 -2.22 11.02
CA SER A 14 -6.16 -3.09 10.75
C SER A 14 -5.68 -4.45 10.26
N GLU A 15 -6.14 -5.49 10.90
CA GLU A 15 -5.81 -6.85 10.50
C GLU A 15 -7.08 -7.69 10.55
N ASP A 16 -7.21 -8.60 9.62
CA ASP A 16 -8.28 -9.58 9.66
C ASP A 16 -7.72 -10.95 10.06
N GLU A 17 -8.44 -12.01 9.77
CA GLU A 17 -8.02 -13.39 10.11
C GLU A 17 -6.70 -13.79 9.43
N THR A 18 -6.32 -13.12 8.34
CA THR A 18 -5.07 -13.42 7.66
C THR A 18 -3.86 -12.80 8.34
N GLY A 19 -4.09 -11.88 9.28
CA GLY A 19 -3.02 -11.13 9.93
C GLY A 19 -2.43 -10.03 9.07
N LEU A 20 -3.06 -9.71 7.96
CA LEU A 20 -2.58 -8.67 7.03
C LEU A 20 -3.47 -7.44 7.08
N PRO A 21 -2.87 -6.25 6.99
CA PRO A 21 -3.66 -5.04 6.79
C PRO A 21 -4.44 -5.12 5.48
N TRP A 22 -5.58 -4.46 5.44
CA TRP A 22 -6.44 -4.50 4.27
C TRP A 22 -7.10 -3.15 4.04
N GLY A 23 -7.52 -2.91 2.80
CA GLY A 23 -8.22 -1.70 2.43
C GLY A 23 -9.12 -1.97 1.24
N PHE A 24 -9.81 -0.92 0.80
CA PHE A 24 -10.73 -1.03 -0.34
C PHE A 24 -10.08 -0.53 -1.60
N VAL A 25 -10.26 -1.24 -2.70
CA VAL A 25 -9.77 -0.81 -4.01
C VAL A 25 -10.25 0.60 -4.34
N ASP A 26 -11.46 0.95 -3.93
CA ASP A 26 -12.03 2.28 -4.18
C ASP A 26 -11.24 3.41 -3.52
N GLU A 27 -10.44 3.10 -2.52
CA GLU A 27 -9.59 4.08 -1.85
C GLU A 27 -8.23 4.25 -2.53
N ALA A 28 -8.00 3.56 -3.64
CA ALA A 28 -6.75 3.69 -4.37
C ALA A 28 -6.76 4.97 -5.21
N ALA A 29 -5.61 5.65 -5.22
CA ALA A 29 -5.44 6.84 -6.06
C ALA A 29 -5.46 6.44 -7.54
N ASP A 30 -4.90 5.29 -7.87
CA ASP A 30 -4.88 4.75 -9.23
C ASP A 30 -5.11 3.24 -9.13
N ARG A 31 -6.30 2.80 -9.50
CA ARG A 31 -6.66 1.39 -9.42
C ARG A 31 -5.78 0.49 -10.26
N SER A 32 -5.21 1.01 -11.33
CA SER A 32 -4.37 0.21 -12.21
C SER A 32 -3.10 -0.28 -11.52
N LEU A 33 -2.71 0.36 -10.41
CA LEU A 33 -1.54 -0.05 -9.63
C LEU A 33 -1.86 -1.20 -8.67
N ILE A 34 -3.12 -1.48 -8.43
CA ILE A 34 -3.55 -2.46 -7.42
C ILE A 34 -3.67 -3.82 -8.08
N GLN A 35 -2.53 -4.52 -8.15
CA GLN A 35 -2.45 -5.86 -8.73
C GLN A 35 -1.60 -6.73 -7.82
N GLU A 36 -1.91 -8.02 -7.75
CA GLU A 36 -1.13 -8.96 -6.97
C GLU A 36 0.34 -8.86 -7.31
N GLY A 37 1.17 -8.81 -6.27
CA GLY A 37 2.61 -8.70 -6.43
C GLY A 37 3.13 -7.29 -6.60
N ALA A 38 2.28 -6.32 -6.87
CA ALA A 38 2.70 -4.94 -7.02
C ALA A 38 3.18 -4.36 -5.69
N ARG A 39 4.13 -3.44 -5.75
CA ARG A 39 4.62 -2.73 -4.58
C ARG A 39 4.11 -1.30 -4.66
N ILE A 40 3.42 -0.89 -3.61
CA ILE A 40 2.73 0.41 -3.55
C ILE A 40 2.96 1.04 -2.19
N VAL A 41 2.66 2.34 -2.09
CA VAL A 41 2.68 3.06 -0.82
C VAL A 41 1.29 2.97 -0.20
N VAL A 42 1.21 2.48 1.02
CA VAL A 42 -0.05 2.34 1.75
C VAL A 42 0.02 3.09 3.07
N GLY A 43 -1.14 3.41 3.63
CA GLY A 43 -1.23 4.02 4.94
C GLY A 43 -2.26 5.12 4.99
N SER A 44 -2.20 5.90 6.08
CA SER A 44 -3.07 7.05 6.27
C SER A 44 -2.33 8.10 7.11
N GLY A 45 -2.59 9.37 6.83
CA GLY A 45 -1.92 10.46 7.54
C GLY A 45 -0.41 10.36 7.39
N THR A 46 0.30 10.29 8.52
CA THR A 46 1.76 10.18 8.55
C THR A 46 2.23 8.72 8.65
N ALA A 47 1.33 7.79 8.87
CA ALA A 47 1.68 6.37 8.98
C ALA A 47 1.66 5.73 7.59
N ARG A 48 2.82 5.68 6.95
CA ARG A 48 2.99 5.19 5.58
C ARG A 48 4.04 4.09 5.51
N ALA A 49 3.84 3.16 4.59
CA ALA A 49 4.80 2.09 4.33
C ALA A 49 4.71 1.65 2.88
N VAL A 50 5.80 1.11 2.36
CA VAL A 50 5.76 0.38 1.11
C VAL A 50 5.24 -1.02 1.43
N ALA A 51 4.31 -1.51 0.64
CA ALA A 51 3.75 -2.83 0.84
C ALA A 51 3.60 -3.56 -0.48
N GLN A 52 3.64 -4.87 -0.42
CA GLN A 52 3.35 -5.70 -1.57
C GLN A 52 1.89 -6.13 -1.50
N VAL A 53 1.19 -6.00 -2.61
CA VAL A 53 -0.19 -6.46 -2.70
C VAL A 53 -0.21 -7.98 -2.65
N ALA A 54 -0.85 -8.53 -1.61
CA ALA A 54 -0.92 -9.97 -1.42
C ALA A 54 -2.05 -10.58 -2.25
N ASP A 55 -3.21 -9.95 -2.22
CA ASP A 55 -4.34 -10.37 -3.06
C ASP A 55 -5.33 -9.22 -3.25
N VAL A 56 -6.20 -9.38 -4.23
CA VAL A 56 -7.30 -8.46 -4.50
C VAL A 56 -8.52 -9.32 -4.79
N GLU A 57 -9.55 -9.19 -3.97
CA GLU A 57 -10.75 -10.01 -4.14
C GLU A 57 -11.97 -9.24 -3.65
N ALA A 58 -13.01 -9.22 -4.45
CA ALA A 58 -14.29 -8.58 -4.10
C ALA A 58 -14.13 -7.13 -3.65
N GLY A 59 -13.19 -6.40 -4.24
CA GLY A 59 -12.94 -5.00 -3.91
C GLY A 59 -12.08 -4.77 -2.68
N ILE A 60 -11.59 -5.83 -2.05
CA ILE A 60 -10.74 -5.76 -0.86
C ILE A 60 -9.31 -6.14 -1.23
N VAL A 61 -8.36 -5.33 -0.78
CA VAL A 61 -6.94 -5.51 -1.03
C VAL A 61 -6.25 -5.87 0.27
N HIS A 62 -5.54 -6.98 0.29
CA HIS A 62 -4.66 -7.33 1.41
C HIS A 62 -3.23 -7.01 1.00
N VAL A 63 -2.45 -6.46 1.94
CA VAL A 63 -1.08 -6.05 1.66
C VAL A 63 -0.13 -6.60 2.72
N ARG A 64 1.14 -6.77 2.32
CA ARG A 64 2.24 -7.12 3.22
C ARG A 64 3.17 -5.93 3.34
N PRO A 65 3.09 -5.16 4.42
CA PRO A 65 3.98 -4.02 4.60
C PRO A 65 5.43 -4.48 4.74
N LEU A 66 6.33 -3.73 4.12
CA LEU A 66 7.76 -3.95 4.28
C LEU A 66 8.25 -3.14 5.47
N PRO A 67 9.17 -3.68 6.28
CA PRO A 67 9.65 -2.96 7.46
C PRO A 67 10.48 -1.75 7.07
N GLY A 68 10.42 -0.71 7.87
CA GLY A 68 11.20 0.49 7.69
C GLY A 68 10.47 1.57 6.90
N PRO A 69 11.10 2.74 6.75
CA PRO A 69 10.46 3.87 6.08
C PRO A 69 10.34 3.66 4.58
N VAL A 70 9.40 4.39 3.97
CA VAL A 70 9.18 4.33 2.52
C VAL A 70 10.45 4.61 1.74
N SER A 71 11.26 5.56 2.22
CA SER A 71 12.49 5.93 1.51
C SER A 71 13.46 4.77 1.33
N ARG A 72 13.42 3.77 2.22
CA ARG A 72 14.27 2.59 2.13
C ARG A 72 13.87 1.67 1.01
N HIS A 73 12.60 1.70 0.62
CA HIS A 73 12.04 0.77 -0.35
C HIS A 73 11.61 1.47 -1.64
N ARG A 74 12.00 2.72 -1.81
CA ARG A 74 11.57 3.51 -2.96
C ARG A 74 11.91 2.82 -4.29
N HIS A 75 13.03 2.14 -4.34
CA HIS A 75 13.48 1.44 -5.55
C HIS A 75 12.56 0.29 -5.97
N LEU A 76 11.70 -0.17 -5.07
CA LEU A 76 10.77 -1.25 -5.38
C LEU A 76 9.47 -0.74 -6.01
N LEU A 77 9.26 0.58 -5.99
CA LEU A 77 8.06 1.17 -6.56
C LEU A 77 8.23 1.28 -8.06
N GLY A 78 7.33 0.68 -8.80
CA GLY A 78 7.40 0.64 -10.26
C GLY A 78 6.83 1.86 -10.96
N HIS A 79 6.48 2.90 -10.19
CA HIS A 79 5.90 4.12 -10.72
C HIS A 79 6.56 5.33 -10.09
N ASP A 80 6.35 6.50 -10.68
CA ASP A 80 6.98 7.74 -10.23
C ASP A 80 6.39 8.17 -8.89
N VAL A 81 7.26 8.37 -7.89
CA VAL A 81 6.88 8.84 -6.56
C VAL A 81 7.56 10.14 -6.20
N ALA A 82 8.18 10.77 -7.17
CA ALA A 82 8.90 12.02 -6.96
C ALA A 82 8.01 13.17 -6.52
#